data_dd6960201a1d0426a2175341f59c23f5
#
_entry.id   dd6960201a1d0426a2175341f59c23f5
#
_cell.length_a   1.000
_cell.length_b   1.000
_cell.length_c   1.000
_cell.angle_alpha   90.00
_cell.angle_beta   90.00
_cell.angle_gamma   90.00
#
_symmetry.space_group_name_H-M   'P 1'
#
loop_
_entity.id
_entity.type
_entity.pdbx_description
1 polymer ?
#
loop_
_entity_poly.entity_id
_entity_poly.type
_entity_poly.pdbx_seq_one_letter_code
_entity_poly.pdbx_strand_id
1 'polypeptide(L)'
;RRQRQMCIRDSVLYHWRVHPGSTADGSANSKPYAIEAGRLALQRHFDSLDVHGTVEDTETPFVYRMRYALPEPAPLVSIVIPTKDHVETLDACVMSIAQKATYANYEIVLLENNSEAPETFAYYETLPERVAAASGGKGTAHVVYWPGEFNYSQIINFGVEYAKGDFLLLLNNDTEVISPDFIEEMMGYLLRPDAGVVGAKLYFADHLVQHAGILVGVRGALAHANQDLSAKREGYLARAVRPGNFSAVTGACQMVRRDVFEQVGGYNEEFAVGFNDADFCLRVWEAGYRTVFTPYAELYHYEFTSRGREEANEEKLRRWKREQALFMQRWPEFFLDGDPWRNANLCSESEFDDL
;
A
#
# COMPACT_ATOMS: atom_id res chain seq x y z
N ARG A 1 10.51 -14.70 -18.47
CA ARG A 1 11.20 -13.57 -19.18
C ARG A 1 10.74 -13.44 -20.66
N ARG A 2 10.64 -14.51 -21.47
CA ARG A 2 10.20 -14.40 -22.89
C ARG A 2 8.75 -13.91 -23.07
N GLN A 3 7.83 -14.27 -22.16
CA GLN A 3 6.43 -13.85 -22.26
C GLN A 3 6.21 -12.36 -21.91
N ARG A 4 7.06 -11.75 -21.05
CA ARG A 4 7.01 -10.32 -20.74
C ARG A 4 7.36 -9.44 -21.94
N GLN A 5 8.34 -9.82 -22.75
CA GLN A 5 8.74 -9.06 -23.95
C GLN A 5 7.66 -9.03 -25.04
N MET A 6 6.75 -9.97 -25.09
CA MET A 6 5.66 -10.00 -26.09
C MET A 6 4.48 -9.09 -25.76
N CYS A 7 4.35 -8.67 -24.48
CA CYS A 7 3.22 -7.83 -24.04
C CYS A 7 3.55 -6.33 -24.00
N ILE A 8 4.82 -5.94 -24.13
CA ILE A 8 5.26 -4.54 -24.12
C ILE A 8 5.33 -4.06 -25.56
N ARG A 9 4.45 -3.13 -25.94
CA ARG A 9 4.51 -2.38 -27.21
C ARG A 9 5.12 -1.01 -26.92
N ASP A 10 6.26 -0.76 -27.51
CA ASP A 10 7.04 0.47 -27.39
C ASP A 10 6.69 1.51 -28.49
N SER A 11 5.80 1.14 -29.40
CA SER A 11 5.44 1.97 -30.55
C SER A 11 3.93 2.03 -30.74
N VAL A 12 3.41 3.20 -31.09
CA VAL A 12 2.01 3.38 -31.48
C VAL A 12 1.84 2.86 -32.91
N LEU A 13 1.26 1.66 -33.05
CA LEU A 13 1.08 0.98 -34.32
C LEU A 13 -0.35 1.10 -34.88
N TYR A 14 -1.29 1.62 -34.09
CA TYR A 14 -2.71 1.68 -34.44
C TYR A 14 -3.40 2.86 -33.78
N HIS A 15 -4.25 3.57 -34.56
CA HIS A 15 -5.12 4.62 -34.07
C HIS A 15 -6.58 4.18 -34.24
N TRP A 16 -7.30 4.05 -33.15
CA TRP A 16 -8.71 3.72 -33.16
C TRP A 16 -9.56 5.00 -33.35
N ARG A 17 -10.29 5.07 -34.43
CA ARG A 17 -11.23 6.18 -34.62
C ARG A 17 -12.43 6.01 -33.68
N VAL A 18 -12.58 6.95 -32.76
CA VAL A 18 -13.77 7.06 -31.93
C VAL A 18 -14.90 7.72 -32.71
N HIS A 19 -16.08 7.13 -32.66
CA HIS A 19 -17.32 7.69 -33.24
C HIS A 19 -18.51 7.31 -32.35
N PRO A 20 -19.65 8.04 -32.40
CA PRO A 20 -20.85 7.68 -31.64
C PRO A 20 -21.28 6.23 -31.88
N GLY A 21 -21.48 5.47 -30.80
CA GLY A 21 -21.81 4.05 -30.84
C GLY A 21 -20.61 3.09 -31.02
N SER A 22 -19.37 3.60 -31.05
CA SER A 22 -18.17 2.78 -30.90
C SER A 22 -17.97 2.36 -29.47
N THR A 23 -17.30 1.22 -29.18
CA THR A 23 -16.94 0.82 -27.83
C THR A 23 -15.95 1.78 -27.18
N ALA A 24 -15.31 2.65 -27.95
CA ALA A 24 -14.33 3.62 -27.49
C ALA A 24 -14.93 5.02 -27.24
N ASP A 25 -16.26 5.20 -27.40
CA ASP A 25 -16.90 6.51 -27.14
C ASP A 25 -17.09 6.81 -25.65
N GLY A 26 -16.68 5.88 -24.77
CA GLY A 26 -16.70 6.05 -23.31
C GLY A 26 -18.10 6.00 -22.68
N SER A 27 -19.17 5.81 -23.46
CA SER A 27 -20.50 5.71 -22.88
C SER A 27 -20.79 4.30 -22.39
N ALA A 28 -21.04 4.14 -21.08
CA ALA A 28 -21.49 2.88 -20.48
C ALA A 28 -22.78 2.35 -21.14
N ASN A 29 -23.53 3.22 -21.82
CA ASN A 29 -24.78 2.89 -22.49
C ASN A 29 -24.60 2.31 -23.90
N SER A 30 -23.42 2.40 -24.50
CA SER A 30 -23.22 1.92 -25.87
C SER A 30 -23.28 0.40 -26.00
N LYS A 31 -22.81 -0.34 -24.98
CA LYS A 31 -22.83 -1.82 -24.95
C LYS A 31 -22.91 -2.38 -23.53
N PRO A 32 -24.04 -2.29 -22.83
CA PRO A 32 -24.18 -2.76 -21.45
C PRO A 32 -23.85 -4.26 -21.29
N TYR A 33 -24.13 -5.08 -22.31
CA TYR A 33 -23.79 -6.51 -22.30
C TYR A 33 -22.28 -6.78 -22.18
N ALA A 34 -21.41 -5.84 -22.59
CA ALA A 34 -19.97 -6.03 -22.55
C ALA A 34 -19.41 -5.90 -21.10
N ILE A 35 -20.06 -5.11 -20.24
CA ILE A 35 -19.72 -5.01 -18.82
C ILE A 35 -19.99 -6.37 -18.16
N GLU A 36 -21.21 -6.89 -18.32
CA GLU A 36 -21.57 -8.20 -17.75
C GLU A 36 -20.70 -9.34 -18.33
N ALA A 37 -20.43 -9.33 -19.63
CA ALA A 37 -19.55 -10.32 -20.26
C ALA A 37 -18.11 -10.27 -19.67
N GLY A 38 -17.59 -9.07 -19.41
CA GLY A 38 -16.29 -8.87 -18.77
C GLY A 38 -16.25 -9.41 -17.35
N ARG A 39 -17.27 -9.09 -16.53
CA ARG A 39 -17.43 -9.61 -15.17
C ARG A 39 -17.48 -11.14 -15.15
N LEU A 40 -18.31 -11.74 -16.00
CA LEU A 40 -18.43 -13.20 -16.12
C LEU A 40 -17.14 -13.87 -16.60
N ALA A 41 -16.41 -13.23 -17.52
CA ALA A 41 -15.12 -13.76 -17.97
C ALA A 41 -14.09 -13.79 -16.85
N LEU A 42 -14.02 -12.72 -16.04
CA LEU A 42 -13.13 -12.67 -14.86
C LEU A 42 -13.57 -13.69 -13.80
N GLN A 43 -14.89 -13.82 -13.52
CA GLN A 43 -15.38 -14.81 -12.57
C GLN A 43 -15.00 -16.24 -12.99
N ARG A 44 -15.22 -16.60 -14.26
CA ARG A 44 -14.84 -17.92 -14.80
C ARG A 44 -13.33 -18.16 -14.72
N HIS A 45 -12.53 -17.13 -14.95
CA HIS A 45 -11.08 -17.22 -14.78
C HIS A 45 -10.72 -17.47 -13.31
N PHE A 46 -11.34 -16.75 -12.39
CA PHE A 46 -11.19 -16.93 -10.95
C PHE A 46 -11.50 -18.37 -10.53
N ASP A 47 -12.68 -18.87 -10.96
CA ASP A 47 -13.12 -20.23 -10.69
C ASP A 47 -12.15 -21.29 -11.27
N SER A 48 -11.53 -21.00 -12.44
CA SER A 48 -10.58 -21.90 -13.08
C SER A 48 -9.22 -22.01 -12.37
N LEU A 49 -8.90 -21.05 -11.52
CA LEU A 49 -7.64 -21.01 -10.74
C LEU A 49 -7.80 -21.58 -9.32
N ASP A 50 -8.94 -22.16 -8.99
CA ASP A 50 -9.28 -22.62 -7.64
C ASP A 50 -9.15 -21.47 -6.59
N VAL A 51 -9.44 -20.26 -7.03
CA VAL A 51 -9.44 -19.08 -6.17
C VAL A 51 -10.87 -18.78 -5.78
N HIS A 52 -11.16 -18.80 -4.48
CA HIS A 52 -12.50 -18.55 -3.98
C HIS A 52 -12.76 -17.05 -3.85
N GLY A 53 -13.90 -16.60 -4.35
CA GLY A 53 -14.30 -15.20 -4.28
C GLY A 53 -15.30 -14.79 -5.34
N THR A 54 -15.61 -13.51 -5.38
CA THR A 54 -16.58 -12.93 -6.32
C THR A 54 -15.97 -11.75 -7.07
N VAL A 55 -16.41 -11.58 -8.32
CA VAL A 55 -16.10 -10.41 -9.14
C VAL A 55 -17.32 -9.49 -9.16
N GLU A 56 -17.13 -8.27 -8.68
CA GLU A 56 -18.18 -7.25 -8.55
C GLU A 56 -17.97 -6.13 -9.57
N ASP A 57 -19.06 -5.54 -10.05
CA ASP A 57 -19.03 -4.31 -10.82
C ASP A 57 -18.65 -3.14 -9.89
N THR A 58 -18.06 -2.10 -10.47
CA THR A 58 -17.74 -0.85 -9.76
C THR A 58 -18.49 0.34 -10.36
N GLU A 59 -18.32 1.52 -9.77
CA GLU A 59 -18.87 2.76 -10.32
C GLU A 59 -18.25 3.12 -11.68
N THR A 60 -17.00 2.69 -11.93
CA THR A 60 -16.30 2.89 -13.21
C THR A 60 -16.62 1.72 -14.14
N PRO A 61 -17.28 1.96 -15.28
CA PRO A 61 -17.59 0.91 -16.25
C PRO A 61 -16.33 0.16 -16.72
N PHE A 62 -16.42 -1.16 -16.82
CA PHE A 62 -15.32 -2.06 -17.20
C PHE A 62 -14.17 -2.15 -16.17
N VAL A 63 -14.32 -1.56 -15.01
CA VAL A 63 -13.47 -1.80 -13.85
C VAL A 63 -14.22 -2.72 -12.89
N TYR A 64 -13.55 -3.77 -12.44
CA TYR A 64 -14.17 -4.79 -11.58
C TYR A 64 -13.37 -4.93 -10.29
N ARG A 65 -14.08 -5.17 -9.19
CA ARG A 65 -13.50 -5.49 -7.89
C ARG A 65 -13.51 -6.99 -7.66
N MET A 66 -12.38 -7.55 -7.30
CA MET A 66 -12.27 -8.95 -6.90
C MET A 66 -12.31 -9.05 -5.38
N ARG A 67 -13.37 -9.68 -4.86
CA ARG A 67 -13.52 -9.99 -3.44
C ARG A 67 -13.07 -11.42 -3.20
N TYR A 68 -11.95 -11.60 -2.53
CA TYR A 68 -11.43 -12.90 -2.16
C TYR A 68 -12.17 -13.44 -0.93
N ALA A 69 -12.55 -14.72 -0.95
CA ALA A 69 -13.01 -15.40 0.25
C ALA A 69 -11.84 -15.64 1.19
N LEU A 70 -11.95 -15.16 2.42
CA LEU A 70 -10.90 -15.34 3.40
C LEU A 70 -10.97 -16.73 4.03
N PRO A 71 -9.84 -17.28 4.53
CA PRO A 71 -9.82 -18.55 5.23
C PRO A 71 -10.66 -18.54 6.52
N GLU A 72 -11.22 -19.69 6.84
CA GLU A 72 -11.86 -19.95 8.12
C GLU A 72 -11.09 -21.08 8.85
N PRO A 73 -10.63 -20.88 10.09
CA PRO A 73 -10.77 -19.63 10.87
C PRO A 73 -9.96 -18.47 10.30
N ALA A 74 -10.40 -17.24 10.55
CA ALA A 74 -9.74 -16.01 10.09
C ALA A 74 -8.31 -15.94 10.63
N PRO A 75 -7.28 -15.78 9.78
CA PRO A 75 -5.88 -15.67 10.20
C PRO A 75 -5.65 -14.46 11.11
N LEU A 76 -4.68 -14.51 12.01
CA LEU A 76 -4.31 -13.36 12.81
C LEU A 76 -3.54 -12.33 11.97
N VAL A 77 -3.95 -11.06 12.04
CA VAL A 77 -3.22 -9.92 11.48
C VAL A 77 -2.56 -9.13 12.60
N SER A 78 -1.25 -8.93 12.51
CA SER A 78 -0.53 -8.04 13.40
C SER A 78 -0.35 -6.67 12.76
N ILE A 79 -0.97 -5.64 13.34
CA ILE A 79 -0.84 -4.24 12.92
C ILE A 79 0.30 -3.63 13.71
N VAL A 80 1.42 -3.35 13.03
CA VAL A 80 2.67 -2.87 13.63
C VAL A 80 2.76 -1.36 13.45
N ILE A 81 2.72 -0.60 14.54
CA ILE A 81 2.62 0.86 14.54
C ILE A 81 3.78 1.47 15.35
N PRO A 82 4.82 2.03 14.71
CA PRO A 82 5.82 2.81 15.42
C PRO A 82 5.25 4.16 15.84
N THR A 83 5.57 4.61 17.05
CA THR A 83 5.08 5.87 17.59
C THR A 83 6.08 6.53 18.52
N LYS A 84 6.01 7.85 18.60
CA LYS A 84 6.68 8.67 19.61
C LYS A 84 5.77 9.84 19.94
N ASP A 85 5.38 9.98 21.23
CA ASP A 85 4.53 11.08 21.69
C ASP A 85 3.26 11.27 20.83
N HIS A 86 2.72 12.50 20.73
CA HIS A 86 1.56 12.84 19.87
C HIS A 86 0.33 11.95 20.10
N VAL A 87 -0.11 11.80 21.36
CA VAL A 87 -1.19 10.90 21.78
C VAL A 87 -2.48 11.11 20.99
N GLU A 88 -2.84 12.37 20.67
CA GLU A 88 -4.07 12.66 19.92
C GLU A 88 -4.05 12.05 18.52
N THR A 89 -2.92 12.15 17.81
CA THR A 89 -2.73 11.56 16.50
C THR A 89 -2.77 10.02 16.58
N LEU A 90 -2.04 9.46 17.54
CA LEU A 90 -2.01 8.02 17.79
C LEU A 90 -3.41 7.49 18.14
N ASP A 91 -4.14 8.19 19.00
CA ASP A 91 -5.50 7.79 19.39
C ASP A 91 -6.46 7.80 18.20
N ALA A 92 -6.41 8.83 17.35
CA ALA A 92 -7.20 8.87 16.13
C ALA A 92 -6.91 7.66 15.22
N CYS A 93 -5.64 7.31 15.04
CA CYS A 93 -5.22 6.14 14.27
C CYS A 93 -5.78 4.85 14.87
N VAL A 94 -5.44 4.55 16.12
CA VAL A 94 -5.81 3.29 16.79
C VAL A 94 -7.31 3.15 16.96
N MET A 95 -8.01 4.23 17.35
CA MET A 95 -9.46 4.18 17.51
C MET A 95 -10.19 4.09 16.17
N SER A 96 -9.67 4.66 15.09
CA SER A 96 -10.27 4.47 13.76
C SER A 96 -10.24 2.99 13.32
N ILE A 97 -9.16 2.28 13.63
CA ILE A 97 -9.07 0.83 13.40
C ILE A 97 -10.08 0.09 14.27
N ALA A 98 -10.02 0.31 15.58
CA ALA A 98 -10.84 -0.43 16.55
C ALA A 98 -12.34 -0.25 16.32
N GLN A 99 -12.78 0.94 15.93
CA GLN A 99 -14.19 1.27 15.72
C GLN A 99 -14.70 0.89 14.34
N LYS A 100 -13.87 0.97 13.30
CA LYS A 100 -14.33 0.83 11.91
C LYS A 100 -14.01 -0.55 11.32
N ALA A 101 -12.89 -1.22 11.71
CA ALA A 101 -12.49 -2.48 11.10
C ALA A 101 -13.56 -3.57 11.25
N THR A 102 -13.90 -4.20 10.12
CA THR A 102 -14.81 -5.34 10.07
C THR A 102 -14.11 -6.65 10.41
N TYR A 103 -12.81 -6.75 10.15
CA TYR A 103 -12.00 -7.93 10.42
C TYR A 103 -11.98 -8.29 11.91
N ALA A 104 -12.15 -9.58 12.20
CA ALA A 104 -12.45 -10.04 13.58
C ALA A 104 -11.24 -10.59 14.34
N ASN A 105 -10.05 -10.70 13.74
CA ASN A 105 -8.89 -11.34 14.37
C ASN A 105 -7.60 -10.55 14.10
N TYR A 106 -7.37 -9.49 14.87
CA TYR A 106 -6.17 -8.68 14.76
C TYR A 106 -5.57 -8.31 16.13
N GLU A 107 -4.29 -8.05 16.15
CA GLU A 107 -3.59 -7.41 17.27
C GLU A 107 -2.90 -6.12 16.78
N ILE A 108 -2.82 -5.12 17.66
CA ILE A 108 -2.02 -3.92 17.46
C ILE A 108 -0.75 -4.06 18.32
N VAL A 109 0.39 -4.05 17.63
CA VAL A 109 1.73 -4.03 18.23
C VAL A 109 2.23 -2.61 18.15
N LEU A 110 2.08 -1.85 19.22
CA LEU A 110 2.52 -0.47 19.28
C LEU A 110 3.99 -0.41 19.66
N LEU A 111 4.83 0.19 18.81
CA LEU A 111 6.26 0.28 19.01
C LEU A 111 6.60 1.67 19.56
N GLU A 112 6.76 1.73 20.87
CA GLU A 112 7.18 2.94 21.58
C GLU A 112 8.63 3.28 21.26
N ASN A 113 8.87 4.50 20.76
CA ASN A 113 10.18 4.96 20.32
C ASN A 113 10.64 6.21 21.08
N ASN A 114 11.05 6.04 22.34
CA ASN A 114 11.64 7.07 23.19
C ASN A 114 10.74 8.31 23.36
N SER A 115 9.46 8.10 23.70
CA SER A 115 8.54 9.16 24.11
C SER A 115 9.00 9.84 25.40
N GLU A 116 8.67 11.12 25.53
CA GLU A 116 9.08 11.94 26.67
C GLU A 116 7.86 12.49 27.45
N ALA A 117 6.71 12.56 26.80
CA ALA A 117 5.50 13.13 27.38
C ALA A 117 4.80 12.15 28.34
N PRO A 118 4.55 12.52 29.61
CA PRO A 118 3.89 11.64 30.57
C PRO A 118 2.52 11.14 30.16
N GLU A 119 1.76 11.95 29.42
CA GLU A 119 0.44 11.61 28.87
C GLU A 119 0.51 10.43 27.89
N THR A 120 1.65 10.25 27.20
CA THR A 120 1.88 9.12 26.29
C THR A 120 1.89 7.81 27.06
N PHE A 121 2.61 7.75 28.17
CA PHE A 121 2.68 6.55 29.02
C PHE A 121 1.34 6.26 29.69
N ALA A 122 0.62 7.28 30.16
CA ALA A 122 -0.72 7.13 30.70
C ALA A 122 -1.71 6.59 29.65
N TYR A 123 -1.57 6.99 28.39
CA TYR A 123 -2.34 6.44 27.29
C TYR A 123 -2.05 4.95 27.08
N TYR A 124 -0.77 4.55 27.10
CA TYR A 124 -0.37 3.15 26.90
C TYR A 124 -0.96 2.20 27.95
N GLU A 125 -1.08 2.65 29.19
CA GLU A 125 -1.68 1.84 30.28
C GLU A 125 -3.15 1.48 29.99
N THR A 126 -3.89 2.35 29.31
CA THR A 126 -5.31 2.16 29.01
C THR A 126 -5.59 1.57 27.63
N LEU A 127 -4.58 1.53 26.76
CA LEU A 127 -4.70 1.15 25.36
C LEU A 127 -5.34 -0.23 25.14
N PRO A 128 -4.94 -1.32 25.83
CA PRO A 128 -5.51 -2.65 25.61
C PRO A 128 -7.02 -2.69 25.88
N GLU A 129 -7.46 -2.08 26.99
CA GLU A 129 -8.87 -2.05 27.36
C GLU A 129 -9.71 -1.20 26.39
N ARG A 130 -9.15 -0.07 25.96
CA ARG A 130 -9.80 0.83 24.98
C ARG A 130 -9.99 0.15 23.63
N VAL A 131 -8.96 -0.53 23.12
CA VAL A 131 -9.04 -1.28 21.86
C VAL A 131 -10.05 -2.42 21.97
N ALA A 132 -10.01 -3.21 23.02
CA ALA A 132 -10.95 -4.30 23.23
C ALA A 132 -12.40 -3.78 23.31
N ALA A 133 -12.65 -2.70 24.04
CA ALA A 133 -13.96 -2.10 24.16
C ALA A 133 -14.47 -1.52 22.83
N ALA A 134 -13.63 -0.74 22.13
CA ALA A 134 -14.00 -0.08 20.88
C ALA A 134 -14.23 -1.08 19.72
N SER A 135 -13.44 -2.17 19.68
CA SER A 135 -13.58 -3.21 18.67
C SER A 135 -14.67 -4.25 18.96
N GLY A 136 -15.29 -4.19 20.13
CA GLY A 136 -16.20 -5.25 20.58
C GLY A 136 -15.51 -6.60 20.78
N GLY A 137 -14.24 -6.58 21.18
CA GLY A 137 -13.43 -7.77 21.43
C GLY A 137 -12.78 -8.40 20.20
N LYS A 138 -12.87 -7.79 19.02
CA LYS A 138 -12.25 -8.28 17.77
C LYS A 138 -10.74 -8.08 17.76
N GLY A 139 -10.25 -6.98 18.36
CA GLY A 139 -8.85 -6.59 18.39
C GLY A 139 -8.26 -6.60 19.78
N THR A 140 -6.96 -6.84 19.86
CA THR A 140 -6.15 -6.68 21.06
C THR A 140 -5.05 -5.66 20.81
N ALA A 141 -4.42 -5.12 21.88
CA ALA A 141 -3.29 -4.22 21.72
C ALA A 141 -2.26 -4.44 22.83
N HIS A 142 -1.00 -4.24 22.50
CA HIS A 142 0.09 -4.21 23.47
C HIS A 142 1.20 -3.27 23.02
N VAL A 143 2.01 -2.80 23.97
CA VAL A 143 3.10 -1.87 23.73
C VAL A 143 4.43 -2.58 23.89
N VAL A 144 5.33 -2.36 22.92
CA VAL A 144 6.70 -2.86 22.91
C VAL A 144 7.65 -1.67 22.87
N TYR A 145 8.64 -1.66 23.76
CA TYR A 145 9.56 -0.52 23.93
C TYR A 145 10.84 -0.74 23.13
N TRP A 146 11.06 0.11 22.12
CA TRP A 146 12.29 0.13 21.34
C TRP A 146 13.46 0.71 22.16
N PRO A 147 14.57 -0.01 22.36
CA PRO A 147 15.66 0.44 23.23
C PRO A 147 16.71 1.32 22.52
N GLY A 148 16.63 1.46 21.19
CA GLY A 148 17.66 2.09 20.36
C GLY A 148 17.34 3.53 19.97
N GLU A 149 18.24 4.11 19.19
CA GLU A 149 18.00 5.37 18.50
C GLU A 149 16.98 5.21 17.37
N PHE A 150 16.44 6.32 16.90
CA PHE A 150 15.44 6.28 15.82
C PHE A 150 16.04 5.78 14.50
N ASN A 151 15.55 4.63 14.06
CA ASN A 151 15.71 4.08 12.73
C ASN A 151 14.42 3.30 12.40
N TYR A 152 13.64 3.81 11.47
CA TYR A 152 12.32 3.22 11.16
C TYR A 152 12.43 1.74 10.79
N SER A 153 13.43 1.38 9.95
CA SER A 153 13.63 -0.01 9.51
C SER A 153 13.95 -0.94 10.68
N GLN A 154 14.83 -0.50 11.59
CA GLN A 154 15.17 -1.27 12.81
C GLN A 154 13.96 -1.41 13.73
N ILE A 155 13.20 -0.34 13.92
CA ILE A 155 11.99 -0.36 14.75
C ILE A 155 10.97 -1.35 14.20
N ILE A 156 10.72 -1.35 12.89
CA ILE A 156 9.81 -2.29 12.24
C ILE A 156 10.32 -3.73 12.38
N ASN A 157 11.60 -3.99 12.07
CA ASN A 157 12.18 -5.34 12.21
C ASN A 157 12.04 -5.86 13.65
N PHE A 158 12.39 -5.04 14.61
CA PHE A 158 12.23 -5.35 16.04
C PHE A 158 10.76 -5.63 16.40
N GLY A 159 9.84 -4.80 15.95
CA GLY A 159 8.41 -4.95 16.24
C GLY A 159 7.81 -6.23 15.68
N VAL A 160 8.27 -6.68 14.52
CA VAL A 160 7.82 -7.94 13.90
C VAL A 160 8.17 -9.16 14.75
N GLU A 161 9.22 -9.13 15.55
CA GLU A 161 9.57 -10.20 16.49
C GLU A 161 8.50 -10.41 17.59
N TYR A 162 7.75 -9.35 17.94
CA TYR A 162 6.68 -9.40 18.94
C TYR A 162 5.29 -9.62 18.31
N ALA A 163 5.17 -9.47 17.01
CA ALA A 163 3.95 -9.75 16.26
C ALA A 163 3.72 -11.27 16.15
N LYS A 164 2.46 -11.73 16.22
CA LYS A 164 2.09 -13.16 16.23
C LYS A 164 1.35 -13.59 14.98
N GLY A 165 0.85 -12.63 14.20
CA GLY A 165 0.04 -12.89 13.00
C GLY A 165 0.84 -13.43 11.84
N ASP A 166 0.19 -14.22 10.98
CA ASP A 166 0.73 -14.68 9.71
C ASP A 166 0.78 -13.57 8.66
N PHE A 167 0.02 -12.52 8.87
CA PHE A 167 -0.01 -11.30 8.07
C PHE A 167 0.41 -10.11 8.93
N LEU A 168 1.32 -9.31 8.39
CA LEU A 168 1.86 -8.12 9.02
C LEU A 168 1.32 -6.89 8.29
N LEU A 169 0.60 -6.02 8.97
CA LEU A 169 0.19 -4.71 8.47
C LEU A 169 1.09 -3.65 9.11
N LEU A 170 2.06 -3.16 8.35
CA LEU A 170 2.91 -2.05 8.75
C LEU A 170 2.14 -0.76 8.53
N LEU A 171 1.97 0.05 9.57
CA LEU A 171 1.08 1.21 9.55
C LEU A 171 1.70 2.39 10.30
N ASN A 172 1.67 3.57 9.71
CA ASN A 172 2.06 4.80 10.39
C ASN A 172 1.00 5.21 11.42
N ASN A 173 1.46 5.85 12.51
CA ASN A 173 0.61 6.32 13.60
C ASN A 173 -0.26 7.55 13.28
N ASP A 174 -0.07 8.17 12.11
CA ASP A 174 -0.80 9.34 11.61
C ASP A 174 -1.73 9.00 10.44
N THR A 175 -2.25 7.77 10.46
CA THR A 175 -3.26 7.30 9.50
C THR A 175 -4.65 7.22 10.14
N GLU A 176 -5.71 7.33 9.33
CA GLU A 176 -7.09 7.13 9.77
C GLU A 176 -7.87 6.31 8.76
N VAL A 177 -8.51 5.24 9.21
CA VAL A 177 -9.26 4.30 8.36
C VAL A 177 -10.49 4.95 7.76
N ILE A 178 -10.68 4.78 6.44
CA ILE A 178 -11.89 5.14 5.69
C ILE A 178 -12.70 3.88 5.40
N SER A 179 -12.11 2.91 4.69
CA SER A 179 -12.78 1.66 4.31
C SER A 179 -12.80 0.65 5.46
N PRO A 180 -13.97 0.26 5.99
CA PRO A 180 -14.04 -0.66 7.12
C PRO A 180 -13.45 -2.05 6.85
N ASP A 181 -13.48 -2.51 5.61
CA ASP A 181 -13.01 -3.81 5.14
C ASP A 181 -11.56 -3.76 4.59
N PHE A 182 -10.76 -2.75 4.98
CA PHE A 182 -9.42 -2.55 4.44
C PHE A 182 -8.45 -3.73 4.71
N ILE A 183 -8.59 -4.40 5.86
CA ILE A 183 -7.77 -5.57 6.20
C ILE A 183 -8.11 -6.74 5.30
N GLU A 184 -9.40 -7.05 5.15
CA GLU A 184 -9.91 -8.11 4.28
C GLU A 184 -9.52 -7.87 2.83
N GLU A 185 -9.64 -6.64 2.38
CA GLU A 185 -9.29 -6.25 1.02
C GLU A 185 -7.81 -6.47 0.73
N MET A 186 -6.92 -6.02 1.62
CA MET A 186 -5.47 -6.20 1.45
C MET A 186 -5.07 -7.67 1.58
N MET A 187 -5.60 -8.38 2.59
CA MET A 187 -5.33 -9.80 2.80
C MET A 187 -5.74 -10.64 1.61
N GLY A 188 -6.89 -10.35 1.01
CA GLY A 188 -7.41 -11.11 -0.13
C GLY A 188 -6.40 -11.27 -1.26
N TYR A 189 -5.65 -10.23 -1.59
CA TYR A 189 -4.59 -10.34 -2.61
C TYR A 189 -3.39 -11.16 -2.14
N LEU A 190 -3.07 -11.16 -0.83
CA LEU A 190 -1.95 -11.92 -0.26
C LEU A 190 -2.23 -13.43 -0.15
N LEU A 191 -3.49 -13.86 -0.30
CA LEU A 191 -3.83 -15.28 -0.42
C LEU A 191 -3.31 -15.89 -1.72
N ARG A 192 -2.97 -15.06 -2.71
CA ARG A 192 -2.34 -15.53 -3.96
C ARG A 192 -0.87 -15.84 -3.71
N PRO A 193 -0.37 -16.97 -4.21
CA PRO A 193 1.02 -17.38 -3.99
C PRO A 193 2.04 -16.45 -4.64
N ASP A 194 1.64 -15.69 -5.67
CA ASP A 194 2.49 -14.75 -6.40
C ASP A 194 2.47 -13.32 -5.84
N ALA A 195 1.65 -13.01 -4.83
CA ALA A 195 1.60 -11.71 -4.19
C ALA A 195 2.40 -11.73 -2.87
N GLY A 196 3.33 -10.79 -2.72
CA GLY A 196 4.15 -10.68 -1.51
C GLY A 196 3.77 -9.49 -0.64
N VAL A 197 3.44 -8.37 -1.28
CA VAL A 197 3.11 -7.10 -0.61
C VAL A 197 1.86 -6.48 -1.21
N VAL A 198 1.03 -5.88 -0.36
CA VAL A 198 -0.16 -5.10 -0.78
C VAL A 198 -0.12 -3.72 -0.12
N GLY A 199 -0.34 -2.67 -0.90
CA GLY A 199 -0.49 -1.30 -0.41
C GLY A 199 -1.91 -0.78 -0.58
N ALA A 200 -2.32 0.05 0.37
CA ALA A 200 -3.60 0.75 0.39
C ALA A 200 -3.57 2.04 -0.46
N LYS A 201 -4.72 2.59 -0.76
CA LYS A 201 -4.87 3.94 -1.29
C LYS A 201 -4.89 4.95 -0.15
N LEU A 202 -3.99 5.93 -0.21
CA LEU A 202 -3.92 6.96 0.83
C LEU A 202 -4.33 8.32 0.28
N TYR A 203 -4.96 9.10 1.14
CA TYR A 203 -5.40 10.46 0.87
C TYR A 203 -4.76 11.46 1.82
N PHE A 204 -4.47 12.64 1.32
CA PHE A 204 -4.21 13.80 2.15
C PHE A 204 -5.50 14.26 2.87
N ALA A 205 -5.36 15.15 3.86
CA ALA A 205 -6.48 15.69 4.61
C ALA A 205 -7.51 16.45 3.75
N ASP A 206 -7.11 16.96 2.60
CA ASP A 206 -7.95 17.66 1.61
C ASP A 206 -8.62 16.73 0.58
N HIS A 207 -8.56 15.41 0.79
CA HIS A 207 -9.09 14.36 -0.10
C HIS A 207 -8.40 14.24 -1.47
N LEU A 208 -7.22 14.81 -1.66
CA LEU A 208 -6.39 14.49 -2.81
C LEU A 208 -5.67 13.15 -2.58
N VAL A 209 -5.43 12.41 -3.65
CA VAL A 209 -4.67 11.15 -3.59
C VAL A 209 -3.23 11.46 -3.17
N GLN A 210 -2.77 10.85 -2.10
CA GLN A 210 -1.39 10.89 -1.67
C GLN A 210 -0.60 9.72 -2.25
N HIS A 211 -1.20 8.52 -2.21
CA HIS A 211 -0.58 7.29 -2.66
C HIS A 211 -1.56 6.39 -3.41
N ALA A 212 -1.14 5.96 -4.60
CA ALA A 212 -1.80 4.93 -5.40
C ALA A 212 -0.77 4.06 -6.14
N GLY A 213 0.28 3.63 -5.42
CA GLY A 213 1.44 2.91 -5.93
C GLY A 213 2.67 3.79 -6.08
N ILE A 214 3.85 3.18 -6.17
CA ILE A 214 5.15 3.86 -6.38
C ILE A 214 5.76 3.35 -7.67
N LEU A 215 6.26 4.30 -8.47
CA LEU A 215 7.08 4.08 -9.66
C LEU A 215 8.54 4.42 -9.35
N VAL A 216 9.45 3.59 -9.79
CA VAL A 216 10.90 3.76 -9.58
C VAL A 216 11.54 4.34 -10.84
N GLY A 217 12.56 5.20 -10.67
CA GLY A 217 13.24 5.87 -11.79
C GLY A 217 12.47 7.07 -12.38
N VAL A 218 11.41 7.50 -11.70
CA VAL A 218 10.58 8.66 -12.06
C VAL A 218 10.89 9.82 -11.10
N ARG A 219 10.84 11.07 -11.60
CA ARG A 219 11.14 12.29 -10.81
C ARG A 219 12.45 12.20 -10.01
N GLY A 220 13.47 11.61 -10.62
CA GLY A 220 14.83 11.52 -10.05
C GLY A 220 15.09 10.31 -9.15
N ALA A 221 14.08 9.66 -8.55
CA ALA A 221 14.24 8.42 -7.79
C ALA A 221 12.95 7.63 -7.69
N LEU A 222 11.95 8.16 -7.00
CA LEU A 222 10.64 7.55 -6.74
C LEU A 222 9.55 8.59 -6.98
N ALA A 223 8.40 8.14 -7.46
CA ALA A 223 7.19 8.95 -7.54
C ALA A 223 5.96 8.16 -7.07
N HIS A 224 5.12 8.80 -6.26
CA HIS A 224 3.79 8.29 -5.96
C HIS A 224 2.89 8.48 -7.17
N ALA A 225 2.41 7.38 -7.73
CA ALA A 225 1.51 7.42 -8.88
C ALA A 225 0.18 8.08 -8.52
N ASN A 226 -0.33 8.92 -9.43
CA ASN A 226 -1.59 9.67 -9.28
C ASN A 226 -1.61 10.61 -8.05
N GLN A 227 -0.45 11.03 -7.54
CA GLN A 227 -0.38 12.01 -6.44
C GLN A 227 -1.08 13.31 -6.86
N ASP A 228 -1.74 13.96 -5.90
CA ASP A 228 -2.53 15.18 -6.07
C ASP A 228 -3.77 15.05 -6.98
N LEU A 229 -4.07 13.83 -7.45
CA LEU A 229 -5.28 13.57 -8.19
C LEU A 229 -6.50 13.67 -7.26
N SER A 230 -7.57 14.30 -7.72
CA SER A 230 -8.83 14.28 -6.97
C SER A 230 -9.33 12.84 -6.78
N ALA A 231 -9.81 12.50 -5.59
CA ALA A 231 -10.35 11.17 -5.25
C ALA A 231 -11.39 10.65 -6.24
N LYS A 232 -12.11 11.55 -6.91
CA LYS A 232 -13.16 11.22 -7.90
C LYS A 232 -12.63 10.91 -9.30
N ARG A 233 -11.34 11.12 -9.56
CA ARG A 233 -10.75 10.87 -10.90
C ARG A 233 -10.13 9.48 -10.97
N GLU A 234 -10.28 8.87 -12.13
CA GLU A 234 -9.83 7.49 -12.38
C GLU A 234 -8.32 7.38 -12.65
N GLY A 235 -7.67 8.49 -13.01
CA GLY A 235 -6.26 8.51 -13.43
C GLY A 235 -6.04 7.84 -14.79
N TYR A 236 -4.78 7.76 -15.21
CA TYR A 236 -4.39 7.15 -16.49
C TYR A 236 -4.83 5.69 -16.58
N LEU A 237 -5.65 5.37 -17.59
CA LEU A 237 -6.23 4.03 -17.81
C LEU A 237 -6.90 3.45 -16.55
N ALA A 238 -7.60 4.27 -15.77
CA ALA A 238 -8.27 3.91 -14.52
C ALA A 238 -7.35 3.32 -13.43
N ARG A 239 -6.04 3.63 -13.45
CA ARG A 239 -5.06 3.04 -12.51
C ARG A 239 -5.25 3.50 -11.07
N ALA A 240 -5.91 4.63 -10.84
CA ALA A 240 -6.21 5.12 -9.49
C ALA A 240 -7.43 4.44 -8.84
N VAL A 241 -8.24 3.70 -9.62
CA VAL A 241 -9.51 3.09 -9.18
C VAL A 241 -9.60 1.58 -9.44
N ARG A 242 -8.52 0.96 -9.88
CA ARG A 242 -8.44 -0.49 -10.07
C ARG A 242 -7.18 -1.07 -9.43
N PRO A 243 -7.21 -2.32 -8.97
CA PRO A 243 -6.00 -3.01 -8.50
C PRO A 243 -4.96 -3.10 -9.61
N GLY A 244 -3.70 -3.05 -9.22
CA GLY A 244 -2.60 -3.15 -10.17
C GLY A 244 -1.27 -3.47 -9.52
N ASN A 245 -0.34 -3.97 -10.34
CA ASN A 245 1.02 -4.18 -9.89
C ASN A 245 1.81 -2.87 -10.03
N PHE A 246 2.66 -2.62 -9.04
CA PHE A 246 3.61 -1.51 -9.01
C PHE A 246 4.98 -2.02 -8.58
N SER A 247 6.02 -1.21 -8.79
CA SER A 247 7.36 -1.53 -8.30
C SER A 247 7.43 -1.47 -6.78
N ALA A 248 6.70 -0.54 -6.17
CA ALA A 248 6.58 -0.44 -4.72
C ALA A 248 5.23 0.16 -4.27
N VAL A 249 4.99 0.08 -2.97
CA VAL A 249 3.92 0.77 -2.23
C VAL A 249 4.49 1.34 -0.93
N THR A 250 3.89 2.41 -0.42
CA THR A 250 4.41 3.10 0.76
C THR A 250 4.28 2.30 2.04
N GLY A 251 5.28 2.39 2.92
CA GLY A 251 5.26 1.83 4.26
C GLY A 251 4.25 2.49 5.21
N ALA A 252 3.62 3.60 4.80
CA ALA A 252 2.57 4.24 5.60
C ALA A 252 1.34 3.34 5.81
N CYS A 253 1.03 2.44 4.84
CA CYS A 253 0.06 1.35 4.98
C CYS A 253 0.41 0.22 4.02
N GLN A 254 1.15 -0.77 4.51
CA GLN A 254 1.70 -1.87 3.72
C GLN A 254 1.44 -3.20 4.42
N MET A 255 0.74 -4.12 3.76
CA MET A 255 0.53 -5.48 4.28
C MET A 255 1.43 -6.47 3.56
N VAL A 256 2.01 -7.40 4.30
CA VAL A 256 2.91 -8.44 3.81
C VAL A 256 2.64 -9.76 4.54
N ARG A 257 2.85 -10.89 3.88
CA ARG A 257 2.89 -12.18 4.58
C ARG A 257 4.16 -12.27 5.42
N ARG A 258 4.06 -12.86 6.61
CA ARG A 258 5.21 -13.06 7.50
C ARG A 258 6.32 -13.87 6.84
N ASP A 259 5.98 -14.97 6.17
CA ASP A 259 6.96 -15.84 5.49
C ASP A 259 7.74 -15.08 4.40
N VAL A 260 7.10 -14.16 3.68
CA VAL A 260 7.76 -13.31 2.68
C VAL A 260 8.64 -12.26 3.36
N PHE A 261 8.16 -11.63 4.45
CA PHE A 261 8.95 -10.66 5.22
C PHE A 261 10.24 -11.28 5.75
N GLU A 262 10.15 -12.47 6.33
CA GLU A 262 11.28 -13.22 6.87
C GLU A 262 12.22 -13.73 5.75
N GLN A 263 11.67 -14.22 4.64
CA GLN A 263 12.44 -14.70 3.50
C GLN A 263 13.35 -13.61 2.92
N VAL A 264 12.88 -12.36 2.85
CA VAL A 264 13.68 -11.25 2.31
C VAL A 264 14.52 -10.55 3.39
N GLY A 265 14.45 -11.00 4.66
CA GLY A 265 15.22 -10.47 5.77
C GLY A 265 14.72 -9.14 6.35
N GLY A 266 13.42 -8.88 6.27
CA GLY A 266 12.81 -7.65 6.79
C GLY A 266 13.20 -6.39 6.03
N TYR A 267 13.08 -5.23 6.66
CA TYR A 267 13.55 -3.96 6.11
C TYR A 267 15.07 -3.86 6.16
N ASN A 268 15.69 -3.24 5.15
CA ASN A 268 17.12 -2.95 5.15
C ASN A 268 17.41 -1.74 6.06
N GLU A 269 18.15 -1.96 7.14
CA GLU A 269 18.41 -0.99 8.20
C GLU A 269 19.35 0.15 7.78
N GLU A 270 20.03 0.06 6.62
CA GLU A 270 20.78 1.15 6.02
C GLU A 270 19.87 2.30 5.55
N PHE A 271 18.58 2.01 5.28
CA PHE A 271 17.53 2.97 4.99
C PHE A 271 16.78 3.32 6.28
N ALA A 272 17.30 4.29 7.02
CA ALA A 272 16.73 4.62 8.31
C ALA A 272 15.35 5.27 8.23
N VAL A 273 15.03 5.94 7.12
CA VAL A 273 13.77 6.69 6.95
C VAL A 273 13.23 6.65 5.53
N GLY A 274 14.01 7.11 4.55
CA GLY A 274 13.58 7.17 3.15
C GLY A 274 13.94 5.90 2.39
N PHE A 275 13.17 5.59 1.35
CA PHE A 275 13.44 4.49 0.41
C PHE A 275 13.36 3.07 1.00
N ASN A 276 13.13 2.92 2.29
CA ASN A 276 13.07 1.63 2.98
C ASN A 276 11.92 0.73 2.48
N ASP A 277 10.75 1.30 2.29
CA ASP A 277 9.55 0.65 1.76
C ASP A 277 9.73 0.24 0.28
N ALA A 278 10.33 1.11 -0.51
CA ALA A 278 10.63 0.81 -1.91
C ALA A 278 11.72 -0.29 -2.03
N ASP A 279 12.83 -0.19 -1.28
CA ASP A 279 13.85 -1.24 -1.23
C ASP A 279 13.27 -2.59 -0.80
N PHE A 280 12.40 -2.59 0.21
CA PHE A 280 11.71 -3.80 0.67
C PHE A 280 10.86 -4.41 -0.44
N CYS A 281 10.02 -3.62 -1.12
CA CYS A 281 9.19 -4.09 -2.24
C CYS A 281 10.03 -4.64 -3.40
N LEU A 282 11.16 -4.00 -3.71
CA LEU A 282 12.04 -4.48 -4.79
C LEU A 282 12.74 -5.80 -4.43
N ARG A 283 13.15 -6.00 -3.16
CA ARG A 283 13.67 -7.29 -2.69
C ARG A 283 12.59 -8.39 -2.70
N VAL A 284 11.36 -8.07 -2.38
CA VAL A 284 10.21 -8.97 -2.52
C VAL A 284 9.99 -9.33 -3.99
N TRP A 285 10.16 -8.37 -4.91
CA TRP A 285 10.10 -8.64 -6.36
C TRP A 285 11.27 -9.51 -6.84
N GLU A 286 12.51 -9.30 -6.38
CA GLU A 286 13.65 -10.20 -6.67
C GLU A 286 13.40 -11.63 -6.18
N ALA A 287 12.73 -11.78 -5.02
CA ALA A 287 12.34 -13.09 -4.49
C ALA A 287 11.21 -13.77 -5.32
N GLY A 288 10.71 -13.10 -6.36
CA GLY A 288 9.74 -13.65 -7.32
C GLY A 288 8.28 -13.28 -7.06
N TYR A 289 8.00 -12.50 -6.03
CA TYR A 289 6.65 -12.04 -5.70
C TYR A 289 6.31 -10.72 -6.40
N ARG A 290 5.04 -10.32 -6.28
CA ARG A 290 4.50 -9.06 -6.80
C ARG A 290 4.12 -8.13 -5.68
N THR A 291 4.29 -6.84 -5.92
CA THR A 291 3.71 -5.76 -5.12
C THR A 291 2.40 -5.33 -5.78
N VAL A 292 1.32 -5.37 -5.03
CA VAL A 292 -0.04 -5.03 -5.47
C VAL A 292 -0.50 -3.75 -4.78
N PHE A 293 -1.07 -2.85 -5.54
CA PHE A 293 -1.85 -1.73 -5.04
C PHE A 293 -3.33 -2.09 -5.13
N THR A 294 -4.12 -1.83 -4.07
CA THR A 294 -5.58 -1.89 -4.13
C THR A 294 -6.20 -0.52 -3.81
N PRO A 295 -7.14 -0.03 -4.63
CA PRO A 295 -7.83 1.23 -4.38
C PRO A 295 -8.98 1.10 -3.39
N TYR A 296 -9.30 -0.12 -2.93
CA TYR A 296 -10.47 -0.39 -2.09
C TYR A 296 -10.15 -0.46 -0.59
N ALA A 297 -8.87 -0.50 -0.23
CA ALA A 297 -8.40 -0.23 1.12
C ALA A 297 -8.00 1.25 1.19
N GLU A 298 -8.83 2.07 1.82
CA GLU A 298 -8.67 3.53 1.81
C GLU A 298 -8.43 4.06 3.22
N LEU A 299 -7.41 4.91 3.37
CA LEU A 299 -7.08 5.60 4.62
C LEU A 299 -6.68 7.05 4.32
N TYR A 300 -6.87 7.95 5.28
CA TYR A 300 -6.12 9.20 5.34
C TYR A 300 -4.72 8.95 5.89
N HIS A 301 -3.75 9.75 5.45
CA HIS A 301 -2.42 9.81 6.03
C HIS A 301 -2.02 11.29 6.18
N TYR A 302 -1.96 11.72 7.44
CA TYR A 302 -1.74 13.13 7.83
C TYR A 302 -0.26 13.48 7.91
N GLU A 303 0.48 13.17 6.86
CA GLU A 303 1.92 13.28 6.72
C GLU A 303 2.52 14.52 7.42
N PHE A 304 3.75 14.39 7.93
CA PHE A 304 4.52 15.44 8.64
C PHE A 304 4.02 15.81 10.05
N THR A 305 3.01 15.15 10.60
CA THR A 305 2.46 15.47 11.92
C THR A 305 3.48 15.24 13.03
N SER A 306 4.23 14.13 12.97
CA SER A 306 5.20 13.76 14.00
C SER A 306 6.65 14.10 13.65
N ARG A 307 7.06 14.00 12.38
CA ARG A 307 8.47 14.08 11.97
C ARG A 307 8.85 15.38 11.27
N GLY A 308 7.90 16.08 10.67
CA GLY A 308 8.16 17.24 9.81
C GLY A 308 8.84 16.88 8.48
N ARG A 309 9.04 17.88 7.60
CA ARG A 309 9.62 17.69 6.27
C ARG A 309 11.12 17.42 6.30
N GLU A 310 11.63 16.67 5.30
CA GLU A 310 13.06 16.35 5.18
C GLU A 310 13.92 17.59 4.93
N GLU A 311 13.39 18.60 4.24
CA GLU A 311 14.08 19.86 3.98
C GLU A 311 14.17 20.77 5.21
N ALA A 312 13.52 20.40 6.33
CA ALA A 312 13.43 21.24 7.52
C ALA A 312 14.78 21.50 8.19
N ASN A 313 15.78 20.63 8.01
CA ASN A 313 17.15 20.87 8.46
C ASN A 313 18.18 20.13 7.58
N GLU A 314 19.44 20.60 7.68
CA GLU A 314 20.55 20.08 6.87
C GLU A 314 20.91 18.61 7.15
N GLU A 315 20.71 18.14 8.37
CA GLU A 315 21.01 16.76 8.75
C GLU A 315 20.04 15.78 8.11
N LYS A 316 18.73 16.07 8.18
CA LYS A 316 17.68 15.31 7.51
C LYS A 316 17.91 15.27 6.00
N LEU A 317 18.21 16.42 5.40
CA LEU A 317 18.48 16.51 3.97
C LEU A 317 19.75 15.71 3.57
N ARG A 318 20.83 15.73 4.39
CA ARG A 318 22.04 14.92 4.16
C ARG A 318 21.75 13.43 4.26
N ARG A 319 20.98 13.01 5.25
CA ARG A 319 20.52 11.61 5.39
C ARG A 319 19.72 11.20 4.16
N TRP A 320 18.71 11.96 3.76
CA TRP A 320 17.87 11.66 2.61
C TRP A 320 18.67 11.50 1.33
N LYS A 321 19.59 12.43 1.05
CA LYS A 321 20.48 12.34 -0.13
C LYS A 321 21.39 11.10 -0.11
N ARG A 322 21.87 10.70 1.06
CA ARG A 322 22.66 9.48 1.23
C ARG A 322 21.81 8.24 0.94
N GLU A 323 20.61 8.16 1.50
CA GLU A 323 19.69 7.06 1.29
C GLU A 323 19.25 6.99 -0.19
N GLN A 324 18.98 8.12 -0.83
CA GLN A 324 18.70 8.19 -2.26
C GLN A 324 19.86 7.63 -3.11
N ALA A 325 21.10 8.07 -2.83
CA ALA A 325 22.27 7.59 -3.56
C ALA A 325 22.48 6.07 -3.38
N LEU A 326 22.30 5.57 -2.15
CA LEU A 326 22.36 4.14 -1.85
C LEU A 326 21.29 3.37 -2.62
N PHE A 327 20.06 3.87 -2.65
CA PHE A 327 18.95 3.26 -3.37
C PHE A 327 19.22 3.17 -4.87
N MET A 328 19.69 4.26 -5.48
CA MET A 328 20.04 4.31 -6.90
C MET A 328 21.22 3.37 -7.25
N GLN A 329 22.19 3.25 -6.34
CA GLN A 329 23.32 2.33 -6.50
C GLN A 329 22.89 0.87 -6.42
N ARG A 330 21.90 0.56 -5.56
CA ARG A 330 21.41 -0.81 -5.35
C ARG A 330 20.50 -1.29 -6.48
N TRP A 331 19.72 -0.39 -7.08
CA TRP A 331 18.70 -0.68 -8.09
C TRP A 331 18.94 0.05 -9.43
N PRO A 332 20.15 -0.04 -10.02
CA PRO A 332 20.52 0.75 -11.19
C PRO A 332 19.66 0.44 -12.43
N GLU A 333 19.12 -0.79 -12.55
CA GLU A 333 18.31 -1.22 -13.68
C GLU A 333 17.02 -0.41 -13.84
N PHE A 334 16.41 0.04 -12.73
CA PHE A 334 15.21 0.87 -12.79
C PHE A 334 15.49 2.26 -13.36
N PHE A 335 16.72 2.74 -13.23
CA PHE A 335 17.15 4.04 -13.77
C PHE A 335 17.68 3.94 -15.20
N LEU A 336 18.17 2.77 -15.60
CA LEU A 336 18.71 2.51 -16.94
C LEU A 336 17.63 1.99 -17.90
N ASP A 337 16.82 1.05 -17.45
CA ASP A 337 15.85 0.32 -18.27
C ASP A 337 14.41 0.82 -18.03
N GLY A 338 14.19 1.63 -16.98
CA GLY A 338 12.88 2.14 -16.56
C GLY A 338 12.08 1.17 -15.70
N ASP A 339 11.00 1.67 -15.12
CA ASP A 339 10.08 0.91 -14.28
C ASP A 339 9.27 -0.10 -15.12
N PRO A 340 9.28 -1.41 -14.78
CA PRO A 340 8.60 -2.44 -15.58
C PRO A 340 7.06 -2.34 -15.56
N TRP A 341 6.49 -1.57 -14.63
CA TRP A 341 5.04 -1.36 -14.52
C TRP A 341 4.58 -0.05 -15.14
N ARG A 342 5.52 0.70 -15.74
CA ARG A 342 5.27 1.95 -16.43
C ARG A 342 5.45 1.78 -17.94
N ASN A 343 4.61 2.45 -18.73
CA ASN A 343 4.79 2.49 -20.18
C ASN A 343 6.00 3.38 -20.51
N ALA A 344 6.95 2.84 -21.25
CA ALA A 344 8.18 3.55 -21.66
C ALA A 344 7.92 4.79 -22.55
N ASN A 345 6.72 4.89 -23.17
CA ASN A 345 6.36 6.06 -23.96
C ASN A 345 5.86 7.26 -23.13
N LEU A 346 5.66 7.08 -21.82
CA LEU A 346 5.31 8.18 -20.92
C LEU A 346 6.55 8.97 -20.53
N CYS A 347 6.41 10.29 -20.36
CA CYS A 347 7.49 11.16 -19.93
C CYS A 347 8.05 10.74 -18.56
N SER A 348 9.39 10.69 -18.40
CA SER A 348 10.03 10.31 -17.13
C SER A 348 9.88 11.37 -16.04
N GLU A 349 9.54 12.60 -16.41
CA GLU A 349 9.32 13.73 -15.50
C GLU A 349 7.89 13.74 -14.91
N SER A 350 6.95 13.04 -15.56
CA SER A 350 5.57 12.92 -15.12
C SER A 350 5.21 11.48 -14.76
N GLU A 351 4.23 11.32 -13.90
CA GLU A 351 3.76 10.00 -13.48
C GLU A 351 2.89 9.35 -14.57
N PHE A 352 1.82 10.04 -14.98
CA PHE A 352 0.89 9.60 -16.02
C PHE A 352 0.15 10.74 -16.74
N ASP A 353 0.43 12.02 -16.41
CA ASP A 353 -0.46 13.14 -16.74
C ASP A 353 -0.19 13.82 -18.10
N ASP A 354 0.86 13.42 -18.83
CA ASP A 354 1.26 14.08 -20.09
C ASP A 354 0.92 13.26 -21.33
N LEU A 355 -0.37 12.93 -21.50
CA LEU A 355 -0.91 12.44 -22.75
C LEU A 355 -1.97 13.38 -23.31
#